data_5c862a22f02a0ae8859cb6bc4db65b1c
#
_entry.id   5c862a22f02a0ae8859cb6bc4db65b1c
#
_cell.length_a   1.000
_cell.length_b   1.000
_cell.length_c   1.000
_cell.angle_alpha   90.00
_cell.angle_beta   90.00
_cell.angle_gamma   90.00
#
_symmetry.space_group_name_H-M   'P 1'
#
loop_
_entity.id
_entity.type
_entity.pdbx_description
1 polymer ?
#
loop_
_entity_poly.entity_id
_entity_poly.type
_entity_poly.pdbx_seq_one_letter_code
_entity_poly.pdbx_strand_id
1 'polypeptide(L)'
;HEESEKVFFDALEELGAQVGKTDMFLTHLHADHSGLALKFKNKYQGKVYCSQIDTDYINKMKHELYADRFVPILKVMGIEPDFKFFETHPGLVYCIKGKLDTTIVKDGDKIDFGYYNFEVIDLSGHTPGQVGIYDKNHKILFSGDHILNKITPNISFWDFKYEDILGTYLKNLDKVYNMEVDTIYSAHRGIIDNPKLRIDELKKHYADRNAEVYNLL
;
A
#
# COMPACT_ATOMS: atom_id res chain seq x y z
N HIS A 1 -14.30 0.55 -9.49
CA HIS A 1 -14.91 0.97 -10.76
C HIS A 1 -15.22 -0.28 -11.58
N GLU A 2 -16.40 -0.38 -12.23
CA GLU A 2 -16.82 -1.57 -13.00
C GLU A 2 -15.81 -1.93 -14.10
N GLU A 3 -15.28 -0.93 -14.78
CA GLU A 3 -14.28 -1.10 -15.82
C GLU A 3 -12.97 -1.70 -15.28
N SER A 4 -12.47 -1.21 -14.14
CA SER A 4 -11.27 -1.76 -13.49
C SER A 4 -11.50 -3.19 -13.00
N GLU A 5 -12.70 -3.50 -12.52
CA GLU A 5 -13.06 -4.86 -12.12
C GLU A 5 -13.04 -5.81 -13.32
N LYS A 6 -13.65 -5.39 -14.44
CA LYS A 6 -13.64 -6.21 -15.65
C LYS A 6 -12.23 -6.50 -16.13
N VAL A 7 -11.39 -5.45 -16.26
CA VAL A 7 -9.99 -5.60 -16.71
C VAL A 7 -9.21 -6.54 -15.78
N PHE A 8 -9.38 -6.40 -14.47
CA PHE A 8 -8.69 -7.24 -13.49
C PHE A 8 -9.07 -8.73 -13.64
N PHE A 9 -10.36 -9.04 -13.73
CA PHE A 9 -10.80 -10.44 -13.84
C PHE A 9 -10.53 -11.04 -15.22
N ASP A 10 -10.64 -10.27 -16.30
CA ASP A 10 -10.26 -10.70 -17.64
C ASP A 10 -8.76 -11.08 -17.69
N ALA A 11 -7.89 -10.23 -17.10
CA ALA A 11 -6.46 -10.54 -17.02
C ALA A 11 -6.15 -11.81 -16.21
N LEU A 12 -6.85 -12.04 -15.10
CA LEU A 12 -6.67 -13.28 -14.33
C LEU A 12 -7.11 -14.52 -15.13
N GLU A 13 -8.18 -14.42 -15.91
CA GLU A 13 -8.65 -15.52 -16.78
C GLU A 13 -7.64 -15.77 -17.91
N GLU A 14 -7.13 -14.74 -18.55
CA GLU A 14 -6.09 -14.84 -19.59
C GLU A 14 -4.81 -15.48 -19.06
N LEU A 15 -4.42 -15.17 -17.82
CA LEU A 15 -3.28 -15.78 -17.14
C LEU A 15 -3.54 -17.20 -16.62
N GLY A 16 -4.75 -17.73 -16.79
CA GLY A 16 -5.11 -19.08 -16.37
C GLY A 16 -5.26 -19.24 -14.86
N ALA A 17 -5.65 -18.18 -14.15
CA ALA A 17 -5.90 -18.23 -12.71
C ALA A 17 -6.97 -19.29 -12.36
N GLN A 18 -6.69 -20.12 -11.35
CA GLN A 18 -7.52 -21.26 -10.98
C GLN A 18 -8.11 -21.09 -9.59
N VAL A 19 -9.38 -21.47 -9.43
CA VAL A 19 -10.06 -21.51 -8.14
C VAL A 19 -9.31 -22.44 -7.17
N GLY A 20 -9.07 -21.94 -5.95
CA GLY A 20 -8.35 -22.65 -4.88
C GLY A 20 -6.83 -22.75 -5.07
N LYS A 21 -6.28 -22.20 -6.18
CA LYS A 21 -4.84 -22.24 -6.46
C LYS A 21 -4.22 -20.86 -6.73
N THR A 22 -5.04 -19.82 -6.79
CA THR A 22 -4.57 -18.45 -7.01
C THR A 22 -4.77 -17.67 -5.75
N ASP A 23 -3.70 -17.16 -5.18
CA ASP A 23 -3.68 -16.32 -3.99
C ASP A 23 -3.48 -14.85 -4.35
N MET A 24 -3.82 -13.95 -3.46
CA MET A 24 -3.65 -12.50 -3.61
C MET A 24 -2.79 -11.96 -2.47
N PHE A 25 -1.86 -11.06 -2.80
CA PHE A 25 -1.09 -10.31 -1.81
C PHE A 25 -1.50 -8.83 -1.88
N LEU A 26 -1.98 -8.29 -0.77
CA LEU A 26 -2.30 -6.87 -0.62
C LEU A 26 -1.10 -6.16 0.00
N THR A 27 -0.55 -5.22 -0.73
CA THR A 27 0.57 -4.40 -0.22
C THR A 27 0.08 -3.42 0.85
N HIS A 28 -1.13 -2.86 0.68
CA HIS A 28 -1.71 -1.92 1.62
C HIS A 28 -3.22 -1.72 1.40
N LEU A 29 -3.84 -0.95 2.28
CA LEU A 29 -5.29 -0.81 2.44
C LEU A 29 -6.00 0.05 1.37
N HIS A 30 -5.33 0.89 0.59
CA HIS A 30 -6.00 1.81 -0.34
C HIS A 30 -6.90 1.09 -1.33
N ALA A 31 -7.97 1.75 -1.74
CA ALA A 31 -9.06 1.11 -2.49
C ALA A 31 -8.65 0.64 -3.89
N ASP A 32 -7.69 1.28 -4.53
CA ASP A 32 -7.10 0.87 -5.81
C ASP A 32 -6.22 -0.38 -5.70
N HIS A 33 -5.77 -0.74 -4.49
CA HIS A 33 -5.03 -1.98 -4.20
C HIS A 33 -5.89 -3.06 -3.56
N SER A 34 -6.82 -2.69 -2.68
CA SER A 34 -7.60 -3.63 -1.89
C SER A 34 -9.05 -3.80 -2.36
N GLY A 35 -9.61 -2.85 -3.09
CA GLY A 35 -11.06 -2.75 -3.36
C GLY A 35 -11.70 -3.98 -4.03
N LEU A 36 -10.92 -4.75 -4.79
CA LEU A 36 -11.40 -5.97 -5.45
C LEU A 36 -11.11 -7.25 -4.67
N ALA A 37 -10.42 -7.17 -3.52
CA ALA A 37 -9.97 -8.37 -2.80
C ALA A 37 -11.11 -9.27 -2.31
N LEU A 38 -12.22 -8.69 -1.85
CA LEU A 38 -13.39 -9.49 -1.43
C LEU A 38 -14.04 -10.22 -2.61
N LYS A 39 -14.15 -9.55 -3.76
CA LYS A 39 -14.66 -10.17 -5.00
C LYS A 39 -13.72 -11.27 -5.50
N PHE A 40 -12.40 -11.02 -5.47
CA PHE A 40 -11.39 -12.02 -5.77
C PHE A 40 -11.53 -13.24 -4.85
N LYS A 41 -11.57 -13.03 -3.53
CA LYS A 41 -11.69 -14.13 -2.56
C LYS A 41 -12.95 -14.97 -2.80
N ASN A 42 -14.08 -14.32 -3.08
CA ASN A 42 -15.33 -15.01 -3.36
C ASN A 42 -15.28 -15.84 -4.66
N LYS A 43 -14.61 -15.33 -5.71
CA LYS A 43 -14.50 -16.02 -7.01
C LYS A 43 -13.44 -17.10 -7.00
N TYR A 44 -12.24 -16.82 -6.50
CA TYR A 44 -11.09 -17.72 -6.59
C TYR A 44 -10.86 -18.58 -5.35
N GLN A 45 -11.46 -18.25 -4.21
CA GLN A 45 -11.35 -18.99 -2.92
C GLN A 45 -9.90 -19.13 -2.44
N GLY A 46 -8.98 -18.32 -2.97
CA GLY A 46 -7.58 -18.27 -2.57
C GLY A 46 -7.37 -17.53 -1.26
N LYS A 47 -6.16 -17.59 -0.74
CA LYS A 47 -5.75 -16.75 0.39
C LYS A 47 -5.59 -15.31 -0.06
N VAL A 48 -5.91 -14.40 0.84
CA VAL A 48 -5.59 -12.97 0.68
C VAL A 48 -4.65 -12.59 1.80
N TYR A 49 -3.38 -12.39 1.46
CA TYR A 49 -2.35 -11.98 2.42
C TYR A 49 -2.41 -10.47 2.62
N CYS A 50 -2.33 -10.03 3.87
CA CYS A 50 -2.31 -8.60 4.24
C CYS A 50 -1.70 -8.42 5.63
N SER A 51 -1.16 -7.25 5.93
CA SER A 51 -0.72 -6.92 7.29
C SER A 51 -1.91 -6.83 8.26
N GLN A 52 -1.67 -7.05 9.55
CA GLN A 52 -2.73 -6.90 10.57
C GLN A 52 -3.29 -5.48 10.60
N ILE A 53 -2.41 -4.47 10.55
CA ILE A 53 -2.80 -3.06 10.59
C ILE A 53 -3.75 -2.73 9.45
N ASP A 54 -3.36 -3.07 8.22
CA ASP A 54 -4.17 -2.72 7.05
C ASP A 54 -5.45 -3.58 6.97
N THR A 55 -5.41 -4.84 7.42
CA THR A 55 -6.61 -5.66 7.57
C THR A 55 -7.63 -5.04 8.52
N ASP A 56 -7.16 -4.53 9.65
CA ASP A 56 -8.03 -3.85 10.62
C ASP A 56 -8.65 -2.59 10.04
N TYR A 57 -7.87 -1.79 9.31
CA TYR A 57 -8.39 -0.61 8.63
C TYR A 57 -9.39 -0.99 7.52
N ILE A 58 -9.08 -1.95 6.64
CA ILE A 58 -9.99 -2.43 5.59
C ILE A 58 -11.32 -2.86 6.19
N ASN A 59 -11.31 -3.64 7.26
CA ASN A 59 -12.51 -4.19 7.87
C ASN A 59 -13.31 -3.17 8.70
N LYS A 60 -12.66 -2.08 9.13
CA LYS A 60 -13.29 -0.98 9.87
C LYS A 60 -13.63 0.21 8.97
N MET A 61 -13.22 0.19 7.71
CA MET A 61 -13.38 1.32 6.78
C MET A 61 -14.85 1.49 6.41
N LYS A 62 -15.58 2.10 7.32
CA LYS A 62 -16.94 2.61 7.12
C LYS A 62 -16.89 4.13 7.15
N HIS A 63 -17.92 4.75 6.61
CA HIS A 63 -18.10 6.20 6.57
C HIS A 63 -17.84 6.87 7.93
N GLU A 64 -18.36 6.25 9.01
CA GLU A 64 -18.23 6.74 10.38
C GLU A 64 -16.76 6.73 10.87
N LEU A 65 -16.03 5.63 10.65
CA LEU A 65 -14.64 5.54 11.10
C LEU A 65 -13.73 6.54 10.38
N TYR A 66 -14.01 6.83 9.10
CA TYR A 66 -13.24 7.81 8.36
C TYR A 66 -13.47 9.22 8.92
N ALA A 67 -14.74 9.57 9.22
CA ALA A 67 -15.07 10.82 9.88
C ALA A 67 -14.46 10.92 11.28
N ASP A 68 -14.57 9.89 12.10
CA ASP A 68 -14.00 9.83 13.45
C ASP A 68 -12.48 10.01 13.47
N ARG A 69 -11.79 9.53 12.44
CA ARG A 69 -10.34 9.66 12.33
C ARG A 69 -9.92 11.02 11.79
N PHE A 70 -10.52 11.49 10.68
CA PHE A 70 -10.07 12.69 9.99
C PHE A 70 -10.59 13.98 10.61
N VAL A 71 -11.78 13.97 11.21
CA VAL A 71 -12.34 15.17 11.85
C VAL A 71 -11.41 15.73 12.93
N PRO A 72 -10.86 14.95 13.87
CA PRO A 72 -9.89 15.47 14.83
C PRO A 72 -8.65 16.06 14.18
N ILE A 73 -8.13 15.44 13.14
CA ILE A 73 -6.94 15.91 12.40
C ILE A 73 -7.24 17.26 11.73
N LEU A 74 -8.35 17.36 11.00
CA LEU A 74 -8.76 18.60 10.34
C LEU A 74 -8.94 19.74 11.32
N LYS A 75 -9.53 19.48 12.49
CA LYS A 75 -9.68 20.48 13.56
C LYS A 75 -8.35 21.00 14.08
N VAL A 76 -7.37 20.10 14.29
CA VAL A 76 -6.01 20.51 14.72
C VAL A 76 -5.35 21.36 13.62
N MET A 77 -5.64 21.10 12.36
CA MET A 77 -5.15 21.87 11.21
C MET A 77 -5.94 23.19 10.98
N GLY A 78 -6.96 23.47 11.78
CA GLY A 78 -7.83 24.65 11.60
C GLY A 78 -8.76 24.55 10.38
N ILE A 79 -9.03 23.34 9.90
CA ILE A 79 -9.89 23.08 8.73
C ILE A 79 -11.25 22.59 9.23
N GLU A 80 -12.33 23.27 8.80
CA GLU A 80 -13.69 22.80 9.06
C GLU A 80 -14.00 21.56 8.22
N PRO A 81 -14.51 20.45 8.84
CA PRO A 81 -14.82 19.23 8.12
C PRO A 81 -15.98 19.42 7.11
N ASP A 82 -15.75 19.11 5.85
CA ASP A 82 -16.83 18.96 4.86
C ASP A 82 -17.26 17.49 4.78
N PHE A 83 -18.42 17.18 5.34
CA PHE A 83 -18.95 15.81 5.35
C PHE A 83 -19.34 15.31 3.95
N LYS A 84 -19.66 16.18 2.99
CA LYS A 84 -19.89 15.79 1.59
C LYS A 84 -18.61 15.23 0.95
N PHE A 85 -17.46 15.76 1.31
CA PHE A 85 -16.17 15.24 0.86
C PHE A 85 -16.02 13.74 1.21
N PHE A 86 -16.45 13.34 2.40
CA PHE A 86 -16.37 11.93 2.82
C PHE A 86 -17.32 11.02 2.03
N GLU A 87 -18.45 11.52 1.55
CA GLU A 87 -19.39 10.75 0.74
C GLU A 87 -18.88 10.48 -0.68
N THR A 88 -18.04 11.35 -1.21
CA THR A 88 -17.54 11.29 -2.59
C THR A 88 -16.08 10.85 -2.68
N HIS A 89 -15.38 10.74 -1.56
CA HIS A 89 -13.96 10.39 -1.55
C HIS A 89 -13.71 8.98 -2.13
N PRO A 90 -12.87 8.84 -3.17
CA PRO A 90 -12.67 7.56 -3.87
C PRO A 90 -12.31 6.40 -2.93
N GLY A 91 -11.50 6.66 -1.91
CA GLY A 91 -11.11 5.66 -0.91
C GLY A 91 -12.28 5.05 -0.14
N LEU A 92 -13.40 5.80 0.01
CA LEU A 92 -14.63 5.33 0.66
C LEU A 92 -15.64 4.76 -0.33
N VAL A 93 -15.73 5.35 -1.52
CA VAL A 93 -16.64 4.89 -2.57
C VAL A 93 -16.23 3.51 -3.07
N TYR A 94 -14.94 3.27 -3.26
CA TYR A 94 -14.39 2.05 -3.85
C TYR A 94 -13.78 1.07 -2.82
N CYS A 95 -13.84 1.38 -1.53
CA CYS A 95 -13.40 0.43 -0.50
C CYS A 95 -14.28 -0.83 -0.45
N ILE A 96 -13.78 -1.87 0.18
CA ILE A 96 -14.49 -3.13 0.38
C ILE A 96 -15.80 -2.91 1.16
N LYS A 97 -16.91 -3.39 0.62
CA LYS A 97 -18.23 -3.37 1.27
C LYS A 97 -18.50 -4.72 1.94
N GLY A 98 -17.85 -4.98 3.05
CA GLY A 98 -18.00 -6.23 3.80
C GLY A 98 -16.76 -6.57 4.60
N LYS A 99 -16.77 -7.73 5.26
CA LYS A 99 -15.62 -8.23 6.01
C LYS A 99 -14.72 -9.04 5.08
N LEU A 100 -13.46 -8.65 4.99
CA LEU A 100 -12.41 -9.42 4.33
C LEU A 100 -11.68 -10.27 5.36
N ASP A 101 -11.71 -11.59 5.18
CA ASP A 101 -10.89 -12.53 5.93
C ASP A 101 -9.53 -12.66 5.23
N THR A 102 -8.45 -12.34 5.94
CA THR A 102 -7.09 -12.30 5.42
C THR A 102 -6.19 -13.29 6.14
N THR A 103 -5.15 -13.75 5.45
CA THR A 103 -4.00 -14.41 6.05
C THR A 103 -3.01 -13.33 6.48
N ILE A 104 -2.89 -13.14 7.80
CA ILE A 104 -2.04 -12.08 8.34
C ILE A 104 -0.57 -12.40 8.06
N VAL A 105 0.15 -11.36 7.58
CA VAL A 105 1.59 -11.40 7.35
C VAL A 105 2.30 -10.22 8.03
N LYS A 106 3.58 -10.43 8.32
CA LYS A 106 4.49 -9.45 8.93
C LYS A 106 5.89 -9.55 8.34
N ASP A 107 6.71 -8.57 8.62
CA ASP A 107 8.14 -8.53 8.22
C ASP A 107 8.86 -9.84 8.54
N GLY A 108 9.58 -10.39 7.57
CA GLY A 108 10.32 -11.64 7.67
C GLY A 108 9.52 -12.92 7.40
N ASP A 109 8.19 -12.87 7.29
CA ASP A 109 7.40 -14.04 6.92
C ASP A 109 7.75 -14.50 5.50
N LYS A 110 7.72 -15.83 5.29
CA LYS A 110 8.00 -16.43 3.99
C LYS A 110 6.70 -16.87 3.34
N ILE A 111 6.55 -16.55 2.06
CA ILE A 111 5.42 -16.98 1.24
C ILE A 111 5.95 -17.74 0.03
N ASP A 112 5.56 -19.00 -0.10
CA ASP A 112 5.88 -19.86 -1.23
C ASP A 112 4.79 -19.71 -2.29
N PHE A 113 5.15 -19.14 -3.45
CA PHE A 113 4.34 -19.10 -4.66
C PHE A 113 4.91 -20.05 -5.73
N GLY A 114 5.27 -21.25 -5.31
CA GLY A 114 5.77 -22.30 -6.19
C GLY A 114 7.20 -22.04 -6.67
N TYR A 115 7.35 -21.41 -7.83
CA TYR A 115 8.69 -21.10 -8.37
C TYR A 115 9.40 -19.97 -7.62
N TYR A 116 8.65 -19.08 -6.98
CA TYR A 116 9.16 -17.92 -6.24
C TYR A 116 8.97 -18.08 -4.74
N ASN A 117 10.02 -17.76 -3.99
CA ASN A 117 10.01 -17.76 -2.52
C ASN A 117 10.15 -16.31 -2.04
N PHE A 118 9.04 -15.71 -1.69
CA PHE A 118 9.03 -14.33 -1.23
C PHE A 118 9.19 -14.21 0.27
N GLU A 119 9.93 -13.18 0.67
CA GLU A 119 9.97 -12.67 2.03
C GLU A 119 9.13 -11.41 2.13
N VAL A 120 8.25 -11.35 3.11
CA VAL A 120 7.48 -10.14 3.42
C VAL A 120 8.40 -9.10 4.04
N ILE A 121 8.38 -7.90 3.49
CA ILE A 121 9.18 -6.77 3.95
C ILE A 121 8.25 -5.67 4.46
N ASP A 122 8.48 -5.21 5.70
CA ASP A 122 7.81 -3.99 6.19
C ASP A 122 8.28 -2.77 5.38
N LEU A 123 7.32 -2.12 4.76
CA LEU A 123 7.48 -0.91 3.96
C LEU A 123 6.53 0.19 4.44
N SER A 124 6.22 0.21 5.73
CA SER A 124 5.36 1.23 6.33
C SER A 124 5.88 2.65 6.07
N GLY A 125 4.95 3.59 5.94
CA GLY A 125 5.22 4.99 5.62
C GLY A 125 4.12 5.62 4.78
N HIS A 126 3.85 5.12 3.57
CA HIS A 126 2.70 5.54 2.78
C HIS A 126 1.38 5.14 3.46
N THR A 127 1.28 3.91 3.97
CA THR A 127 0.33 3.53 5.02
C THR A 127 1.08 2.92 6.21
N PRO A 128 0.49 2.94 7.43
CA PRO A 128 1.14 2.37 8.62
C PRO A 128 1.36 0.87 8.56
N GLY A 129 0.54 0.17 7.77
CA GLY A 129 0.62 -1.29 7.64
C GLY A 129 1.17 -1.76 6.30
N GLN A 130 1.71 -0.87 5.47
CA GLN A 130 2.20 -1.26 4.16
C GLN A 130 3.32 -2.29 4.24
N VAL A 131 3.21 -3.32 3.40
CA VAL A 131 4.19 -4.38 3.22
C VAL A 131 4.51 -4.56 1.73
N GLY A 132 5.68 -5.11 1.45
CA GLY A 132 6.06 -5.58 0.13
C GLY A 132 6.46 -7.05 0.17
N ILE A 133 6.79 -7.64 -0.98
CA ILE A 133 7.36 -8.97 -1.07
C ILE A 133 8.64 -8.94 -1.88
N TYR A 134 9.67 -9.61 -1.37
CA TYR A 134 11.01 -9.65 -1.93
C TYR A 134 11.44 -11.08 -2.24
N ASP A 135 11.86 -11.33 -3.48
CA ASP A 135 12.54 -12.57 -3.85
C ASP A 135 14.05 -12.31 -3.94
N LYS A 136 14.79 -12.86 -2.99
CA LYS A 136 16.25 -12.71 -2.89
C LYS A 136 16.97 -13.38 -4.06
N ASN A 137 16.46 -14.50 -4.57
CA ASN A 137 17.13 -15.25 -5.62
C ASN A 137 17.08 -14.51 -6.96
N HIS A 138 15.96 -13.83 -7.23
CA HIS A 138 15.77 -13.06 -8.45
C HIS A 138 16.03 -11.56 -8.23
N LYS A 139 16.31 -11.12 -6.98
CA LYS A 139 16.55 -9.72 -6.59
C LYS A 139 15.43 -8.77 -7.01
N ILE A 140 14.19 -9.24 -6.92
CA ILE A 140 13.00 -8.46 -7.27
C ILE A 140 12.20 -8.10 -6.02
N LEU A 141 11.66 -6.87 -6.01
CA LEU A 141 10.82 -6.35 -4.95
C LEU A 141 9.50 -5.82 -5.54
N PHE A 142 8.38 -6.29 -5.01
CA PHE A 142 7.08 -5.66 -5.22
C PHE A 142 6.84 -4.67 -4.06
N SER A 143 6.98 -3.38 -4.36
CA SER A 143 7.03 -2.33 -3.34
C SER A 143 5.67 -1.69 -3.00
N GLY A 144 4.61 -2.04 -3.73
CA GLY A 144 3.37 -1.27 -3.65
C GLY A 144 3.62 0.21 -3.90
N ASP A 145 3.09 1.07 -3.03
CA ASP A 145 3.26 2.52 -3.11
C ASP A 145 4.40 3.07 -2.25
N HIS A 146 5.27 2.21 -1.71
CA HIS A 146 6.45 2.68 -0.98
C HIS A 146 7.47 3.35 -1.91
N ILE A 147 7.76 2.73 -3.06
CA ILE A 147 8.67 3.27 -4.06
C ILE A 147 7.94 3.29 -5.41
N LEU A 148 7.59 4.48 -5.87
CA LEU A 148 6.88 4.70 -7.12
C LEU A 148 7.83 5.18 -8.22
N ASN A 149 7.59 4.74 -9.48
CA ASN A 149 8.35 5.24 -10.62
C ASN A 149 7.82 6.62 -11.04
N LYS A 150 8.69 7.60 -11.20
CA LYS A 150 8.43 8.97 -11.72
C LYS A 150 7.56 9.87 -10.84
N ILE A 151 6.83 9.36 -9.88
CA ILE A 151 6.03 10.14 -8.93
C ILE A 151 6.44 9.86 -7.49
N THR A 152 6.17 10.77 -6.58
CA THR A 152 6.43 10.56 -5.14
C THR A 152 5.20 9.96 -4.48
N PRO A 153 5.37 8.99 -3.56
CA PRO A 153 4.27 8.55 -2.71
C PRO A 153 3.76 9.70 -1.85
N ASN A 154 2.47 9.68 -1.56
CA ASN A 154 1.90 10.58 -0.57
C ASN A 154 2.19 10.03 0.84
N ILE A 155 2.94 10.75 1.65
CA ILE A 155 3.20 10.42 3.05
C ILE A 155 2.38 11.37 3.92
N SER A 156 1.21 10.91 4.32
CA SER A 156 0.24 11.71 5.07
C SER A 156 0.37 11.48 6.57
N PHE A 157 -0.08 12.44 7.35
CA PHE A 157 -0.38 12.21 8.76
C PHE A 157 -1.56 11.23 8.88
N TRP A 158 -1.34 10.08 9.53
CA TRP A 158 -2.33 9.03 9.63
C TRP A 158 -3.19 9.11 10.88
N ASP A 159 -2.53 9.22 12.04
CA ASP A 159 -3.15 9.19 13.35
C ASP A 159 -2.09 9.62 14.38
N PHE A 160 -2.51 10.19 15.50
CA PHE A 160 -1.63 10.63 16.59
C PHE A 160 -0.79 9.52 17.22
N LYS A 161 -1.16 8.25 17.02
CA LYS A 161 -0.35 7.09 17.44
C LYS A 161 0.86 6.80 16.53
N TYR A 162 0.91 7.41 15.34
CA TYR A 162 2.04 7.29 14.41
C TYR A 162 2.78 8.64 14.36
N GLU A 163 3.60 8.90 15.38
CA GLU A 163 4.20 10.21 15.62
C GLU A 163 5.11 10.67 14.47
N ASP A 164 5.89 9.76 13.87
CA ASP A 164 6.84 10.06 12.80
C ASP A 164 6.70 9.08 11.62
N ILE A 165 5.63 9.23 10.86
CA ILE A 165 5.39 8.39 9.68
C ILE A 165 6.37 8.69 8.55
N LEU A 166 6.81 9.94 8.40
CA LEU A 166 7.81 10.32 7.40
C LEU A 166 9.18 9.74 7.74
N GLY A 167 9.62 9.82 9.00
CA GLY A 167 10.86 9.19 9.44
C GLY A 167 10.82 7.67 9.27
N THR A 168 9.68 7.04 9.54
CA THR A 168 9.46 5.62 9.28
C THR A 168 9.60 5.30 7.79
N TYR A 169 9.01 6.10 6.92
CA TYR A 169 9.14 5.97 5.47
C TYR A 169 10.59 6.08 5.01
N LEU A 170 11.31 7.12 5.45
CA LEU A 170 12.70 7.34 5.09
C LEU A 170 13.62 6.21 5.57
N LYS A 171 13.38 5.68 6.78
CA LYS A 171 14.09 4.52 7.31
C LYS A 171 13.86 3.27 6.46
N ASN A 172 12.64 3.06 5.98
CA ASN A 172 12.31 1.93 5.10
C ASN A 172 12.89 2.12 3.68
N LEU A 173 13.03 3.36 3.18
CA LEU A 173 13.84 3.62 1.98
C LEU A 173 15.30 3.20 2.17
N ASP A 174 15.91 3.53 3.33
CA ASP A 174 17.28 3.11 3.65
C ASP A 174 17.41 1.58 3.77
N LYS A 175 16.38 0.90 4.32
CA LYS A 175 16.32 -0.56 4.35
C LYS A 175 16.42 -1.12 2.93
N VAL A 176 15.57 -0.67 2.01
CA VAL A 176 15.57 -1.16 0.60
C VAL A 176 16.87 -0.79 -0.12
N TYR A 177 17.42 0.41 0.12
CA TYR A 177 18.69 0.85 -0.46
C TYR A 177 19.86 -0.10 -0.15
N ASN A 178 19.85 -0.70 1.06
CA ASN A 178 20.86 -1.63 1.53
C ASN A 178 20.58 -3.10 1.19
N MET A 179 19.41 -3.40 0.59
CA MET A 179 19.09 -4.73 0.08
C MET A 179 19.67 -4.94 -1.32
N GLU A 180 19.87 -6.21 -1.69
CA GLU A 180 20.24 -6.58 -3.06
C GLU A 180 18.99 -6.66 -3.93
N VAL A 181 18.52 -5.50 -4.42
CA VAL A 181 17.36 -5.38 -5.32
C VAL A 181 17.83 -4.84 -6.66
N ASP A 182 17.63 -5.62 -7.72
CA ASP A 182 17.95 -5.19 -9.10
C ASP A 182 16.74 -4.56 -9.78
N THR A 183 15.52 -5.02 -9.46
CA THR A 183 14.28 -4.53 -10.08
C THR A 183 13.19 -4.34 -9.03
N ILE A 184 12.51 -3.18 -9.09
CA ILE A 184 11.30 -2.94 -8.29
C ILE A 184 10.08 -2.93 -9.20
N TYR A 185 9.10 -3.78 -8.89
CA TYR A 185 7.76 -3.71 -9.44
C TYR A 185 6.93 -2.75 -8.59
N SER A 186 6.89 -1.52 -9.07
CA SER A 186 6.10 -0.44 -8.46
C SER A 186 4.64 -0.56 -8.85
N ALA A 187 3.73 -0.20 -7.97
CA ALA A 187 2.30 -0.29 -8.25
C ALA A 187 1.83 0.70 -9.34
N HIS A 188 2.48 1.87 -9.42
CA HIS A 188 2.14 2.90 -10.37
C HIS A 188 3.36 3.33 -11.19
N ARG A 189 3.12 3.69 -12.48
CA ARG A 189 4.09 4.25 -13.43
C ARG A 189 5.19 3.29 -13.88
N GLY A 190 5.03 1.99 -13.65
CA GLY A 190 5.86 0.94 -14.25
C GLY A 190 7.06 0.52 -13.40
N ILE A 191 7.95 -0.26 -14.01
CA ILE A 191 9.08 -0.93 -13.37
C ILE A 191 10.23 0.06 -13.12
N ILE A 192 11.03 -0.19 -12.09
CA ILE A 192 12.21 0.59 -11.72
C ILE A 192 13.43 -0.33 -11.83
N ASP A 193 14.29 -0.07 -12.82
CA ASP A 193 15.51 -0.85 -13.09
C ASP A 193 16.75 -0.30 -12.38
N ASN A 194 16.64 0.86 -11.76
CA ASN A 194 17.70 1.44 -10.92
C ASN A 194 17.15 1.85 -9.56
N PRO A 195 16.94 0.88 -8.65
CA PRO A 195 16.34 1.12 -7.34
C PRO A 195 17.08 2.18 -6.51
N LYS A 196 18.42 2.13 -6.49
CA LYS A 196 19.23 3.05 -5.68
C LYS A 196 19.10 4.49 -6.14
N LEU A 197 19.19 4.72 -7.45
CA LEU A 197 19.00 6.06 -8.01
C LEU A 197 17.59 6.59 -7.66
N ARG A 198 16.56 5.75 -7.81
CA ARG A 198 15.20 6.17 -7.51
C ARG A 198 15.01 6.49 -6.03
N ILE A 199 15.60 5.73 -5.13
CA ILE A 199 15.56 5.99 -3.68
C ILE A 199 16.27 7.31 -3.36
N ASP A 200 17.43 7.59 -3.96
CA ASP A 200 18.15 8.86 -3.77
C ASP A 200 17.30 10.07 -4.23
N GLU A 201 16.60 9.96 -5.37
CA GLU A 201 15.66 10.99 -5.83
C GLU A 201 14.53 11.24 -4.83
N LEU A 202 13.92 10.18 -4.28
CA LEU A 202 12.86 10.28 -3.29
C LEU A 202 13.36 10.92 -1.99
N LYS A 203 14.52 10.50 -1.47
CA LYS A 203 15.13 11.08 -0.29
C LYS A 203 15.43 12.55 -0.48
N LYS A 204 16.01 12.92 -1.64
CA LYS A 204 16.25 14.32 -1.98
C LYS A 204 14.96 15.13 -2.01
N HIS A 205 13.90 14.62 -2.66
CA HIS A 205 12.61 15.30 -2.71
C HIS A 205 12.08 15.65 -1.32
N TYR A 206 12.08 14.69 -0.38
CA TYR A 206 11.58 14.95 0.98
C TYR A 206 12.52 15.88 1.79
N ALA A 207 13.83 15.79 1.57
CA ALA A 207 14.77 16.74 2.18
C ALA A 207 14.53 18.17 1.70
N ASP A 208 14.35 18.37 0.39
CA ASP A 208 14.07 19.67 -0.21
C ASP A 208 12.73 20.24 0.33
N ARG A 209 11.67 19.40 0.39
CA ARG A 209 10.35 19.81 0.93
C ARG A 209 10.41 20.19 2.42
N ASN A 210 11.13 19.41 3.22
CA ASN A 210 11.33 19.73 4.63
C ASN A 210 12.09 21.06 4.81
N ALA A 211 13.11 21.32 3.99
CA ALA A 211 13.84 22.58 4.01
C ALA A 211 12.95 23.77 3.62
N GLU A 212 12.09 23.61 2.60
CA GLU A 212 11.10 24.65 2.24
C GLU A 212 10.18 24.98 3.40
N VAL A 213 9.60 23.97 4.07
CA VAL A 213 8.71 24.16 5.23
C VAL A 213 9.46 24.83 6.38
N TYR A 214 10.69 24.38 6.70
CA TYR A 214 11.49 24.95 7.77
C TYR A 214 11.82 26.43 7.55
N ASN A 215 12.04 26.83 6.31
CA ASN A 215 12.34 28.23 5.96
C ASN A 215 11.10 29.15 6.00
N LEU A 216 9.89 28.61 6.16
CA LEU A 216 8.65 29.38 6.32
C LEU A 216 8.28 29.60 7.80
N LEU A 217 8.95 28.93 8.73
CA LEU A 217 8.76 29.04 10.18
C LEU A 217 9.72 30.08 10.78
#